data_89661767cd39055f28a165377974ba25
#
_entry.id   89661767cd39055f28a165377974ba25
#
_cell.length_a   1.000
_cell.length_b   1.000
_cell.length_c   1.000
_cell.angle_alpha   90.00
_cell.angle_beta   90.00
_cell.angle_gamma   90.00
#
_symmetry.space_group_name_H-M   'P 1'
#
loop_
_entity.id
_entity.type
_entity.pdbx_description
1 polymer ?
#
loop_
_entity_poly.entity_id
_entity_poly.type
_entity_poly.pdbx_seq_one_letter_code
_entity_poly.pdbx_strand_id
1 'polypeptide(L)'
;MQNRSLVASGFVVLFGLMFAACGTQPAPVASVASGPTAEPARPSNPGGPGAAISLTGDPKAGAVIFTTNCQTCHGDQGKGGVINTGSTDGTIPPLNPIDASLVSADPKVYATNLDLFLQHGSTPAGDKPAKQMAPWGDSGTLTQQQIADVIAYVMSLNPVK
;
A
#
# COMPACT_ATOMS: atom_id res chain seq x y z
N MET A 1 -16.01 28.81 76.55
CA MET A 1 -16.10 27.64 77.44
C MET A 1 -15.37 26.50 76.79
N GLN A 2 -14.15 26.36 77.02
CA GLN A 2 -13.40 25.33 77.78
C GLN A 2 -14.01 23.92 77.65
N ASN A 3 -13.28 23.00 76.99
CA ASN A 3 -12.63 21.97 77.77
C ASN A 3 -11.57 21.22 76.98
N ARG A 4 -10.40 21.14 77.58
CA ARG A 4 -9.23 20.38 77.23
C ARG A 4 -9.43 18.95 77.72
N SER A 5 -8.93 17.95 76.98
CA SER A 5 -8.41 16.74 77.63
C SER A 5 -7.32 16.14 76.76
N LEU A 6 -6.16 16.14 77.30
CA LEU A 6 -4.97 15.38 76.93
C LEU A 6 -5.12 13.94 77.47
N VAL A 7 -4.76 12.91 76.68
CA VAL A 7 -4.20 11.65 77.18
C VAL A 7 -3.24 11.07 76.15
N ALA A 8 -2.15 10.96 76.47
CA ALA A 8 -0.88 10.32 76.52
C ALA A 8 -0.71 9.00 75.81
N SER A 9 0.43 8.91 75.17
CA SER A 9 1.41 7.78 75.09
C SER A 9 0.97 6.39 74.63
N GLY A 10 1.69 5.93 73.61
CA GLY A 10 1.79 4.52 73.29
C GLY A 10 2.77 4.31 72.14
N PHE A 11 4.08 4.34 72.42
CA PHE A 11 5.16 3.96 71.48
C PHE A 11 5.19 2.43 71.38
N VAL A 12 4.79 1.88 70.25
CA VAL A 12 5.05 0.48 69.88
C VAL A 12 5.93 0.49 68.65
N VAL A 13 7.21 0.18 68.86
CA VAL A 13 8.18 -0.09 67.84
C VAL A 13 7.93 -1.52 67.36
N LEU A 14 7.38 -1.72 66.19
CA LEU A 14 7.36 -3.02 65.55
C LEU A 14 8.39 -3.03 64.44
N PHE A 15 9.44 -3.81 64.68
CA PHE A 15 10.49 -4.16 63.73
C PHE A 15 9.87 -5.10 62.67
N GLY A 16 9.54 -4.56 61.50
CA GLY A 16 9.02 -5.33 60.37
C GLY A 16 10.15 -5.66 59.42
N LEU A 17 10.42 -6.96 59.23
CA LEU A 17 11.37 -7.53 58.27
C LEU A 17 11.05 -7.01 56.86
N MET A 18 11.99 -6.33 56.21
CA MET A 18 11.96 -6.09 54.76
C MET A 18 12.28 -7.40 54.03
N PHE A 19 11.28 -8.02 53.44
CA PHE A 19 11.49 -9.00 52.36
C PHE A 19 11.74 -8.21 51.07
N ALA A 20 13.01 -8.18 50.65
CA ALA A 20 13.37 -7.74 49.30
C ALA A 20 12.88 -8.78 48.29
N ALA A 21 11.71 -8.60 47.74
CA ALA A 21 11.27 -9.35 46.56
C ALA A 21 11.97 -8.75 45.32
N CYS A 22 13.02 -9.45 44.85
CA CYS A 22 13.52 -9.22 43.49
C CYS A 22 12.46 -9.60 42.47
N GLY A 23 11.59 -8.65 42.14
CA GLY A 23 10.70 -8.74 41.00
C GLY A 23 11.53 -8.53 39.75
N THR A 24 11.76 -9.56 38.95
CA THR A 24 12.22 -9.44 37.57
C THR A 24 11.14 -8.75 36.76
N GLN A 25 11.33 -7.47 36.55
CA GLN A 25 10.47 -6.64 35.68
C GLN A 25 10.73 -7.12 34.26
N PRO A 26 9.71 -7.60 33.51
CA PRO A 26 9.91 -7.91 32.10
C PRO A 26 10.31 -6.63 31.38
N ALA A 27 11.37 -6.73 30.57
CA ALA A 27 11.83 -5.62 29.75
C ALA A 27 10.67 -5.10 28.88
N PRO A 28 10.54 -3.77 28.73
CA PRO A 28 9.53 -3.21 27.83
C PRO A 28 9.82 -3.73 26.42
N VAL A 29 8.88 -4.50 25.87
CA VAL A 29 8.90 -4.84 24.44
C VAL A 29 8.85 -3.52 23.67
N ALA A 30 9.94 -3.22 22.97
CA ALA A 30 9.98 -2.08 22.07
C ALA A 30 8.84 -2.25 21.06
N SER A 31 7.81 -1.42 21.19
CA SER A 31 6.77 -1.28 20.18
C SER A 31 7.49 -0.82 18.91
N VAL A 32 7.61 -1.70 17.91
CA VAL A 32 8.07 -1.31 16.59
C VAL A 32 7.01 -0.34 16.09
N ALA A 33 7.32 0.94 16.16
CA ALA A 33 6.52 1.97 15.52
C ALA A 33 6.56 1.64 14.02
N SER A 34 5.46 1.09 13.49
CA SER A 34 5.25 1.04 12.04
C SER A 34 5.30 2.49 11.57
N GLY A 35 6.37 2.84 10.85
CA GLY A 35 6.46 4.14 10.19
C GLY A 35 5.21 4.36 9.33
N PRO A 36 4.87 5.60 8.96
CA PRO A 36 3.73 5.86 8.13
C PRO A 36 3.86 5.03 6.85
N THR A 37 3.02 4.00 6.71
CA THR A 37 2.88 3.27 5.46
C THR A 37 2.37 4.29 4.44
N ALA A 38 3.18 4.62 3.45
CA ALA A 38 2.76 5.53 2.39
C ALA A 38 1.46 4.98 1.78
N GLU A 39 0.47 5.86 1.65
CA GLU A 39 -0.77 5.49 1.00
C GLU A 39 -0.47 5.01 -0.42
N PRO A 40 -1.09 3.92 -0.90
CA PRO A 40 -0.88 3.44 -2.26
C PRO A 40 -1.15 4.54 -3.28
N ALA A 41 -0.32 4.65 -4.31
CA ALA A 41 -0.56 5.53 -5.43
C ALA A 41 -1.98 5.27 -6.01
N ARG A 42 -2.67 6.35 -6.39
CA ARG A 42 -4.02 6.28 -6.92
C ARG A 42 -4.07 6.89 -8.31
N PRO A 43 -4.94 6.41 -9.20
CA PRO A 43 -5.17 7.09 -10.47
C PRO A 43 -5.73 8.49 -10.24
N SER A 44 -5.46 9.42 -11.15
CA SER A 44 -6.04 10.77 -11.10
C SER A 44 -7.54 10.76 -11.36
N ASN A 45 -8.04 9.76 -12.09
CA ASN A 45 -9.46 9.61 -12.37
C ASN A 45 -10.14 8.84 -11.23
N PRO A 46 -11.27 9.35 -10.71
CA PRO A 46 -11.97 8.71 -9.60
C PRO A 46 -12.71 7.45 -10.07
N GLY A 47 -12.82 6.49 -9.15
CA GLY A 47 -13.61 5.27 -9.36
C GLY A 47 -13.32 4.21 -8.31
N GLY A 48 -14.15 3.18 -8.29
CA GLY A 48 -13.97 1.99 -7.46
C GLY A 48 -13.39 0.81 -8.26
N PRO A 49 -13.00 -0.27 -7.59
CA PRO A 49 -12.49 -1.45 -8.28
C PRO A 49 -13.55 -2.10 -9.16
N GLY A 50 -13.13 -2.60 -10.33
CA GLY A 50 -13.98 -3.33 -11.26
C GLY A 50 -14.19 -4.80 -10.86
N ALA A 51 -14.89 -5.55 -11.71
CA ALA A 51 -15.14 -6.97 -11.48
C ALA A 51 -13.87 -7.83 -11.66
N ALA A 52 -12.83 -7.31 -12.32
CA ALA A 52 -11.58 -8.02 -12.60
C ALA A 52 -10.91 -8.57 -11.34
N ILE A 53 -10.99 -7.86 -10.20
CA ILE A 53 -10.40 -8.27 -8.91
C ILE A 53 -11.01 -9.56 -8.32
N SER A 54 -12.14 -10.01 -8.85
CA SER A 54 -12.84 -11.24 -8.44
C SER A 54 -12.60 -12.39 -9.42
N LEU A 55 -11.87 -12.15 -10.50
CA LEU A 55 -11.57 -13.13 -11.54
C LEU A 55 -10.15 -13.69 -11.36
N THR A 56 -9.96 -14.92 -11.83
CA THR A 56 -8.62 -15.50 -11.92
C THR A 56 -7.99 -15.06 -13.25
N GLY A 57 -6.89 -14.32 -13.19
CA GLY A 57 -6.15 -13.89 -14.37
C GLY A 57 -5.13 -14.94 -14.83
N ASP A 58 -4.91 -15.02 -16.14
CA ASP A 58 -3.83 -15.80 -16.74
C ASP A 58 -2.68 -14.85 -17.14
N PRO A 59 -1.49 -14.95 -16.49
CA PRO A 59 -0.37 -14.09 -16.81
C PRO A 59 0.19 -14.27 -18.24
N LYS A 60 -0.02 -15.44 -18.87
CA LYS A 60 0.40 -15.64 -20.26
C LYS A 60 -0.53 -14.91 -21.23
N ALA A 61 -1.84 -14.98 -21.02
CA ALA A 61 -2.80 -14.17 -21.78
C ALA A 61 -2.55 -12.68 -21.54
N GLY A 62 -2.29 -12.28 -20.28
CA GLY A 62 -1.95 -10.92 -19.91
C GLY A 62 -0.70 -10.39 -20.60
N ALA A 63 0.34 -11.20 -20.77
CA ALA A 63 1.53 -10.82 -21.50
C ALA A 63 1.25 -10.43 -22.95
N VAL A 64 0.37 -11.17 -23.64
CA VAL A 64 -0.04 -10.87 -25.01
C VAL A 64 -0.80 -9.55 -25.07
N ILE A 65 -1.75 -9.35 -24.17
CA ILE A 65 -2.54 -8.11 -24.07
C ILE A 65 -1.63 -6.93 -23.76
N PHE A 66 -0.68 -7.11 -22.83
CA PHE A 66 0.30 -6.09 -22.44
C PHE A 66 1.15 -5.66 -23.65
N THR A 67 1.67 -6.60 -24.41
CA THR A 67 2.48 -6.31 -25.60
C THR A 67 1.70 -5.50 -26.62
N THR A 68 0.43 -5.79 -26.81
CA THR A 68 -0.42 -5.13 -27.82
C THR A 68 -0.88 -3.74 -27.39
N ASN A 69 -1.22 -3.56 -26.09
CA ASN A 69 -1.93 -2.37 -25.63
C ASN A 69 -1.10 -1.47 -24.69
N CYS A 70 -0.13 -2.03 -23.96
CA CYS A 70 0.54 -1.32 -22.86
C CYS A 70 2.01 -1.00 -23.16
N GLN A 71 2.70 -1.88 -23.91
CA GLN A 71 4.13 -1.82 -24.13
C GLN A 71 4.59 -0.53 -24.80
N THR A 72 3.80 0.04 -25.71
CA THR A 72 4.14 1.31 -26.39
C THR A 72 4.37 2.45 -25.39
N CYS A 73 3.66 2.43 -24.27
CA CYS A 73 3.80 3.42 -23.20
C CYS A 73 4.69 2.94 -22.06
N HIS A 74 4.56 1.70 -21.61
CA HIS A 74 5.29 1.20 -20.45
C HIS A 74 6.62 0.50 -20.75
N GLY A 75 7.01 0.45 -22.04
CA GLY A 75 8.23 -0.21 -22.47
C GLY A 75 8.15 -1.73 -22.47
N ASP A 76 9.18 -2.37 -23.00
CA ASP A 76 9.26 -3.83 -23.04
C ASP A 76 9.23 -4.41 -21.63
N GLN A 77 8.33 -5.37 -21.39
CA GLN A 77 8.09 -5.98 -20.07
C GLN A 77 7.87 -4.97 -18.94
N GLY A 78 7.33 -3.80 -19.26
CA GLY A 78 7.03 -2.78 -18.26
C GLY A 78 8.25 -2.02 -17.74
N LYS A 79 9.41 -2.06 -18.40
CA LYS A 79 10.65 -1.42 -17.92
C LYS A 79 10.63 0.11 -17.94
N GLY A 80 9.58 0.72 -18.51
CA GLY A 80 9.45 2.17 -18.57
C GLY A 80 10.41 2.82 -19.55
N GLY A 81 10.83 4.05 -19.22
CA GLY A 81 11.80 4.81 -20.01
C GLY A 81 11.21 5.53 -21.23
N VAL A 82 9.91 5.40 -21.47
CA VAL A 82 9.22 6.12 -22.55
C VAL A 82 9.02 7.58 -22.14
N ILE A 83 9.47 8.49 -22.98
CA ILE A 83 9.37 9.94 -22.74
C ILE A 83 7.89 10.37 -22.70
N ASN A 84 7.56 11.16 -21.70
CA ASN A 84 6.27 11.82 -21.54
C ASN A 84 6.47 13.33 -21.30
N THR A 85 6.65 14.06 -22.38
CA THR A 85 6.90 15.50 -22.35
C THR A 85 5.76 16.20 -21.61
N GLY A 86 6.06 17.13 -20.73
CA GLY A 86 5.07 17.91 -19.96
C GLY A 86 4.56 17.19 -18.71
N SER A 87 4.93 15.93 -18.45
CA SER A 87 4.77 15.32 -17.14
C SER A 87 5.90 15.74 -16.20
N THR A 88 5.63 15.75 -14.88
CA THR A 88 6.62 16.11 -13.85
C THR A 88 7.84 15.20 -13.91
N ASP A 89 7.64 13.90 -14.12
CA ASP A 89 8.72 12.91 -14.15
C ASP A 89 9.41 12.82 -15.51
N GLY A 90 8.89 13.50 -16.56
CA GLY A 90 9.41 13.49 -17.91
C GLY A 90 9.28 12.15 -18.64
N THR A 91 8.89 11.09 -17.94
CA THR A 91 8.74 9.72 -18.48
C THR A 91 7.48 9.05 -17.97
N ILE A 92 7.07 7.97 -18.62
CA ILE A 92 6.04 7.07 -18.09
C ILE A 92 6.66 6.18 -17.01
N PRO A 93 6.03 6.05 -15.83
CA PRO A 93 6.54 5.21 -14.76
C PRO A 93 6.70 3.75 -15.19
N PRO A 94 7.78 3.07 -14.73
CA PRO A 94 7.95 1.65 -14.97
C PRO A 94 6.89 0.83 -14.21
N LEU A 95 6.59 -0.34 -14.76
CA LEU A 95 5.78 -1.39 -14.11
C LEU A 95 6.65 -2.60 -13.72
N ASN A 96 7.98 -2.52 -13.96
CA ASN A 96 8.96 -3.54 -13.63
C ASN A 96 10.35 -2.89 -13.40
N PRO A 97 10.75 -2.59 -12.14
CA PRO A 97 9.91 -2.71 -10.94
C PRO A 97 8.77 -1.68 -10.93
N ILE A 98 7.64 -2.08 -10.37
CA ILE A 98 6.52 -1.17 -10.14
C ILE A 98 6.73 -0.34 -8.87
N ASP A 99 6.02 0.79 -8.77
CA ASP A 99 5.99 1.60 -7.54
C ASP A 99 5.64 0.73 -6.31
N ALA A 100 6.52 0.74 -5.32
CA ALA A 100 6.40 -0.08 -4.14
C ALA A 100 5.12 0.18 -3.34
N SER A 101 4.53 1.38 -3.43
CA SER A 101 3.27 1.71 -2.76
C SER A 101 2.08 0.92 -3.31
N LEU A 102 2.16 0.44 -4.54
CA LEU A 102 1.12 -0.38 -5.16
C LEU A 102 1.20 -1.85 -4.74
N VAL A 103 2.39 -2.30 -4.31
CA VAL A 103 2.65 -3.70 -3.95
C VAL A 103 2.05 -4.01 -2.58
N SER A 104 1.40 -5.16 -2.44
CA SER A 104 0.88 -5.65 -1.16
C SER A 104 1.15 -7.14 -1.01
N ALA A 105 1.41 -7.58 0.23
CA ALA A 105 1.47 -8.99 0.56
C ALA A 105 0.12 -9.69 0.45
N ASP A 106 -0.98 -8.94 0.58
CA ASP A 106 -2.32 -9.41 0.24
C ASP A 106 -2.54 -9.29 -1.28
N PRO A 107 -2.65 -10.43 -2.01
CA PRO A 107 -2.79 -10.41 -3.46
C PRO A 107 -4.06 -9.70 -3.95
N LYS A 108 -5.12 -9.69 -3.14
CA LYS A 108 -6.35 -8.97 -3.49
C LYS A 108 -6.18 -7.47 -3.40
N VAL A 109 -5.47 -6.99 -2.37
CA VAL A 109 -5.14 -5.56 -2.24
C VAL A 109 -4.22 -5.14 -3.38
N TYR A 110 -3.21 -5.95 -3.71
CA TYR A 110 -2.31 -5.67 -4.82
C TYR A 110 -3.08 -5.60 -6.15
N ALA A 111 -3.90 -6.61 -6.45
CA ALA A 111 -4.75 -6.60 -7.64
C ALA A 111 -5.67 -5.38 -7.70
N THR A 112 -6.28 -4.99 -6.56
CA THR A 112 -7.14 -3.81 -6.47
C THR A 112 -6.38 -2.52 -6.80
N ASN A 113 -5.14 -2.36 -6.29
CA ASN A 113 -4.33 -1.18 -6.58
C ASN A 113 -4.03 -1.04 -8.09
N LEU A 114 -3.78 -2.15 -8.79
CA LEU A 114 -3.55 -2.16 -10.23
C LEU A 114 -4.84 -1.95 -11.02
N ASP A 115 -5.92 -2.58 -10.56
CA ASP A 115 -7.23 -2.52 -11.22
C ASP A 115 -7.74 -1.09 -11.35
N LEU A 116 -7.60 -0.28 -10.31
CA LEU A 116 -8.05 1.11 -10.32
C LEU A 116 -7.45 1.91 -11.49
N PHE A 117 -6.16 1.71 -11.78
CA PHE A 117 -5.51 2.36 -12.93
C PHE A 117 -6.03 1.80 -14.26
N LEU A 118 -6.22 0.49 -14.36
CA LEU A 118 -6.71 -0.15 -15.57
C LEU A 118 -8.17 0.18 -15.85
N GLN A 119 -9.00 0.31 -14.82
CA GLN A 119 -10.40 0.68 -14.98
C GLN A 119 -10.53 2.13 -15.45
N HIS A 120 -9.91 3.08 -14.72
CA HIS A 120 -10.21 4.50 -14.82
C HIS A 120 -9.16 5.31 -15.57
N GLY A 121 -7.99 4.71 -15.87
CA GLY A 121 -6.88 5.44 -16.45
C GLY A 121 -6.33 6.51 -15.50
N SER A 122 -5.31 7.24 -15.96
CA SER A 122 -4.70 8.28 -15.14
C SER A 122 -4.01 9.32 -15.99
N THR A 123 -4.16 10.60 -15.61
CA THR A 123 -3.38 11.70 -16.16
C THR A 123 -2.19 11.93 -15.22
N PRO A 124 -0.94 11.81 -15.70
CA PRO A 124 0.25 12.09 -14.90
C PRO A 124 0.27 13.55 -14.41
N ALA A 125 0.94 13.79 -13.28
CA ALA A 125 1.20 15.15 -12.82
C ALA A 125 2.07 15.92 -13.82
N GLY A 126 1.85 17.23 -13.92
CA GLY A 126 2.57 18.13 -14.84
C GLY A 126 1.65 19.10 -15.54
N ASP A 127 2.24 20.09 -16.22
CA ASP A 127 1.45 21.18 -16.84
C ASP A 127 0.63 20.69 -18.04
N LYS A 128 1.21 19.82 -18.85
CA LYS A 128 0.57 19.29 -20.07
C LYS A 128 1.19 17.97 -20.50
N PRO A 129 0.95 16.86 -19.79
CA PRO A 129 1.46 15.57 -20.16
C PRO A 129 1.02 15.14 -21.56
N ALA A 130 1.97 14.80 -22.41
CA ALA A 130 1.70 14.40 -23.80
C ALA A 130 1.02 13.01 -23.87
N LYS A 131 1.19 12.19 -22.85
CA LYS A 131 0.62 10.84 -22.76
C LYS A 131 -0.14 10.68 -21.45
N GLN A 132 -1.30 10.06 -21.55
CA GLN A 132 -2.16 9.71 -20.42
C GLN A 132 -2.49 8.22 -20.50
N MET A 133 -2.72 7.60 -19.37
CA MET A 133 -3.20 6.21 -19.33
C MET A 133 -4.70 6.18 -19.67
N ALA A 134 -5.06 5.38 -20.65
CA ALA A 134 -6.45 5.23 -21.06
C ALA A 134 -7.28 4.48 -19.99
N PRO A 135 -8.58 4.79 -19.85
CA PRO A 135 -9.49 4.09 -18.96
C PRO A 135 -9.99 2.80 -19.64
N TRP A 136 -9.18 1.76 -19.64
CA TRP A 136 -9.43 0.51 -20.38
C TRP A 136 -10.73 -0.18 -20.00
N GLY A 137 -11.08 -0.16 -18.69
CA GLY A 137 -12.33 -0.72 -18.20
C GLY A 137 -13.52 0.16 -18.50
N ASP A 138 -13.46 1.45 -18.13
CA ASP A 138 -14.58 2.39 -18.33
C ASP A 138 -14.93 2.59 -19.80
N SER A 139 -13.93 2.54 -20.68
CA SER A 139 -14.15 2.61 -22.12
C SER A 139 -14.68 1.32 -22.75
N GLY A 140 -14.64 0.21 -22.00
CA GLY A 140 -14.98 -1.11 -22.53
C GLY A 140 -13.98 -1.64 -23.56
N THR A 141 -12.79 -1.04 -23.67
CA THR A 141 -11.75 -1.46 -24.62
C THR A 141 -11.16 -2.82 -24.22
N LEU A 142 -11.02 -3.08 -22.93
CA LEU A 142 -10.68 -4.40 -22.37
C LEU A 142 -11.87 -4.94 -21.57
N THR A 143 -12.12 -6.23 -21.73
CA THR A 143 -13.07 -6.95 -20.86
C THR A 143 -12.50 -7.10 -19.46
N GLN A 144 -13.34 -7.35 -18.46
CA GLN A 144 -12.89 -7.56 -17.08
C GLN A 144 -11.94 -8.75 -16.94
N GLN A 145 -12.13 -9.82 -17.76
CA GLN A 145 -11.19 -10.94 -17.79
C GLN A 145 -9.84 -10.51 -18.35
N GLN A 146 -9.81 -9.73 -19.42
CA GLN A 146 -8.56 -9.22 -19.98
C GLN A 146 -7.82 -8.30 -19.01
N ILE A 147 -8.54 -7.49 -18.23
CA ILE A 147 -7.97 -6.69 -17.15
C ILE A 147 -7.38 -7.60 -16.07
N ALA A 148 -8.09 -8.65 -15.64
CA ALA A 148 -7.56 -9.62 -14.67
C ALA A 148 -6.28 -10.31 -15.19
N ASP A 149 -6.24 -10.64 -16.47
CA ASP A 149 -5.07 -11.25 -17.10
C ASP A 149 -3.86 -10.30 -17.10
N VAL A 150 -4.07 -9.02 -17.44
CA VAL A 150 -3.00 -7.98 -17.38
C VAL A 150 -2.52 -7.77 -15.96
N ILE A 151 -3.42 -7.72 -14.97
CA ILE A 151 -3.08 -7.63 -13.54
C ILE A 151 -2.17 -8.82 -13.15
N ALA A 152 -2.59 -10.04 -13.49
CA ALA A 152 -1.81 -11.25 -13.21
C ALA A 152 -0.40 -11.19 -13.85
N TYR A 153 -0.29 -10.68 -15.06
CA TYR A 153 0.99 -10.50 -15.74
C TYR A 153 1.88 -9.49 -15.00
N VAL A 154 1.38 -8.29 -14.69
CA VAL A 154 2.15 -7.26 -13.97
C VAL A 154 2.59 -7.76 -12.59
N MET A 155 1.71 -8.45 -11.85
CA MET A 155 2.07 -9.06 -10.57
C MET A 155 3.17 -10.13 -10.74
N SER A 156 3.16 -10.90 -11.83
CA SER A 156 4.20 -11.92 -12.12
C SER A 156 5.57 -11.30 -12.39
N LEU A 157 5.63 -10.08 -12.88
CA LEU A 157 6.87 -9.31 -13.06
C LEU A 157 7.43 -8.79 -11.73
N ASN A 158 6.58 -8.69 -10.70
CA ASN A 158 6.89 -8.09 -9.40
C ASN A 158 6.50 -9.03 -8.25
N PRO A 159 7.13 -10.20 -8.12
CA PRO A 159 6.76 -11.17 -7.09
C PRO A 159 7.02 -10.60 -5.69
N VAL A 160 6.02 -10.74 -4.82
CA VAL A 160 6.16 -10.42 -3.39
C VAL A 160 7.03 -11.49 -2.74
N LYS A 161 8.07 -11.06 -2.02
CA LYS A 161 9.02 -11.94 -1.32
C LYS A 161 8.55 -12.22 0.10
#